data_9952e0235f35bb5f15ccc5c34b0bd114
#
_entry.id   9952e0235f35bb5f15ccc5c34b0bd114
#
_cell.length_a   1.000
_cell.length_b   1.000
_cell.length_c   1.000
_cell.angle_alpha   90.00
_cell.angle_beta   90.00
_cell.angle_gamma   90.00
#
_symmetry.space_group_name_H-M   'P 1'
#
loop_
_entity.id
_entity.type
_entity.pdbx_description
1 polymer ?
#
loop_
_entity_poly.entity_id
_entity_poly.type
_entity_poly.pdbx_seq_one_letter_code
_entity_poly.pdbx_strand_id
1 'polypeptide(L)'
;VIGGKLNSAGANSALGKGEYIVVEADESDASFLNLLPVMAVVTNIDADHMDTYGHDFARLKQAFVDFLHRMPFYGSAILCADDPGVRSIMPLVSRPVITYGFGEDAQVRAVDVQALAGGQMRFVVQRRNGVVMPDITVTLNLPGVHNVLNALAAIAVATEIELPDEPIIKALAEFSGVGRRFQRYGQCKAADGGRFTLIDDYGHHPVEMAAVIAAARGAFPGQRLVPAQPPAHRTGTRPGPAAQPGGHRLRPGGRHARRAGRCLDARQG
;
A
#
# COMPACT_ATOMS: atom_id res chain seq x y z
N VAL A 1 -12.46 0.00 4.97
CA VAL A 1 -12.23 -1.39 4.52
C VAL A 1 -10.94 -1.41 3.72
N ILE A 2 -10.03 -2.31 4.04
CA ILE A 2 -8.72 -2.44 3.38
C ILE A 2 -8.42 -3.92 3.11
N GLY A 3 -7.58 -4.22 2.11
CA GLY A 3 -7.12 -5.58 1.81
C GLY A 3 -6.17 -6.14 2.87
N GLY A 4 -5.37 -5.28 3.52
CA GLY A 4 -4.47 -5.64 4.61
C GLY A 4 -5.16 -5.63 5.99
N LYS A 5 -4.37 -5.91 7.05
CA LYS A 5 -4.81 -5.83 8.44
C LYS A 5 -4.26 -4.57 9.09
N LEU A 6 -5.14 -3.68 9.55
CA LEU A 6 -4.75 -2.48 10.27
C LEU A 6 -4.20 -2.86 11.65
N ASN A 7 -2.95 -2.50 11.94
CA ASN A 7 -2.28 -2.91 13.19
C ASN A 7 -2.99 -2.39 14.45
N SER A 8 -3.50 -1.16 14.40
CA SER A 8 -4.21 -0.54 15.53
C SER A 8 -5.58 -1.19 15.80
N ALA A 9 -6.27 -1.68 14.77
CA ALA A 9 -7.61 -2.28 14.91
C ALA A 9 -7.57 -3.81 14.96
N GLY A 10 -6.47 -4.44 14.54
CA GLY A 10 -6.36 -5.89 14.46
C GLY A 10 -7.30 -6.54 13.44
N ALA A 11 -7.89 -5.74 12.53
CA ALA A 11 -8.89 -6.15 11.54
C ALA A 11 -8.65 -5.43 10.20
N ASN A 12 -9.27 -5.92 9.13
CA ASN A 12 -9.28 -5.30 7.80
C ASN A 12 -10.46 -4.35 7.58
N SER A 13 -11.36 -4.27 8.54
CA SER A 13 -12.49 -3.35 8.51
C SER A 13 -12.83 -2.89 9.93
N ALA A 14 -13.30 -1.66 10.04
CA ALA A 14 -13.81 -1.09 11.29
C ALA A 14 -15.01 -0.23 10.97
N LEU A 15 -16.06 -0.34 11.80
CA LEU A 15 -17.21 0.55 11.70
C LEU A 15 -16.84 1.88 12.36
N GLY A 16 -16.86 2.95 11.57
CA GLY A 16 -16.68 4.32 12.04
C GLY A 16 -17.98 4.92 12.58
N LYS A 17 -17.87 6.16 13.08
CA LYS A 17 -19.01 6.99 13.51
C LYS A 17 -19.26 8.18 12.58
N GLY A 18 -18.42 8.36 11.56
CA GLY A 18 -18.52 9.46 10.60
C GLY A 18 -19.45 9.13 9.43
N GLU A 19 -19.66 10.11 8.57
CA GLU A 19 -20.52 10.02 7.39
C GLU A 19 -19.83 9.34 6.18
N TYR A 20 -18.52 9.17 6.25
CA TYR A 20 -17.73 8.61 5.14
C TYR A 20 -17.36 7.16 5.40
N ILE A 21 -17.41 6.35 4.36
CA ILE A 21 -16.77 5.05 4.30
C ILE A 21 -15.47 5.17 3.48
N VAL A 22 -14.36 4.72 4.05
CA VAL A 22 -13.07 4.64 3.36
C VAL A 22 -12.84 3.22 2.89
N VAL A 23 -12.62 3.05 1.59
CA VAL A 23 -12.47 1.74 0.94
C VAL A 23 -11.19 1.75 0.11
N GLU A 24 -10.39 0.69 0.23
CA GLU A 24 -9.30 0.41 -0.70
C GLU A 24 -9.91 -0.07 -2.02
N ALA A 25 -9.62 0.65 -3.10
CA ALA A 25 -10.05 0.32 -4.46
C ALA A 25 -8.95 -0.53 -5.11
N ASP A 26 -9.34 -1.64 -5.74
CA ASP A 26 -8.41 -2.59 -6.36
C ASP A 26 -8.58 -2.55 -7.88
N GLU A 27 -7.49 -2.20 -8.58
CA GLU A 27 -7.43 -2.16 -10.03
C GLU A 27 -7.05 -3.50 -10.66
N SER A 28 -6.56 -4.46 -9.87
CA SER A 28 -5.99 -5.71 -10.37
C SER A 28 -6.97 -6.55 -11.20
N ASP A 29 -8.26 -6.51 -10.87
CA ASP A 29 -9.36 -7.18 -11.58
C ASP A 29 -10.40 -6.20 -12.16
N ALA A 30 -10.07 -4.90 -12.18
CA ALA A 30 -10.95 -3.80 -12.57
C ALA A 30 -12.21 -3.66 -11.70
N SER A 31 -12.30 -4.30 -10.54
CA SER A 31 -13.47 -4.21 -9.64
C SER A 31 -13.70 -2.82 -9.10
N PHE A 32 -12.66 -1.97 -8.99
CA PHE A 32 -12.77 -0.57 -8.60
C PHE A 32 -13.74 0.23 -9.48
N LEU A 33 -13.94 -0.18 -10.74
CA LEU A 33 -14.93 0.44 -11.64
C LEU A 33 -16.39 0.26 -11.18
N ASN A 34 -16.67 -0.61 -10.21
CA ASN A 34 -18.00 -0.76 -9.63
C ASN A 34 -18.26 0.21 -8.47
N LEU A 35 -17.25 0.92 -7.99
CA LEU A 35 -17.40 1.91 -6.93
C LEU A 35 -17.95 3.23 -7.46
N LEU A 36 -18.67 3.95 -6.59
CA LEU A 36 -19.19 5.30 -6.84
C LEU A 36 -18.62 6.25 -5.76
N PRO A 37 -17.36 6.65 -5.86
CA PRO A 37 -16.73 7.47 -4.83
C PRO A 37 -17.22 8.91 -4.90
N VAL A 38 -17.28 9.59 -3.76
CA VAL A 38 -17.39 11.05 -3.68
C VAL A 38 -15.99 11.69 -3.75
N MET A 39 -15.01 11.04 -3.15
CA MET A 39 -13.59 11.38 -3.26
C MET A 39 -12.82 10.16 -3.70
N ALA A 40 -11.90 10.33 -4.64
CA ALA A 40 -11.04 9.27 -5.13
C ALA A 40 -9.57 9.69 -5.04
N VAL A 41 -8.74 8.82 -4.46
CA VAL A 41 -7.29 9.02 -4.37
C VAL A 41 -6.61 8.10 -5.37
N VAL A 42 -5.71 8.65 -6.20
CA VAL A 42 -4.84 7.86 -7.07
C VAL A 42 -3.39 8.16 -6.71
N THR A 43 -2.71 7.15 -6.22
CA THR A 43 -1.34 7.27 -5.71
C THR A 43 -0.29 7.12 -6.82
N ASN A 44 -0.49 6.17 -7.70
CA ASN A 44 0.36 5.89 -8.85
C ASN A 44 -0.44 5.08 -9.88
N ILE A 45 0.07 5.04 -11.11
CA ILE A 45 -0.41 4.15 -12.18
C ILE A 45 0.83 3.50 -12.80
N ASP A 46 1.06 2.25 -12.45
CA ASP A 46 2.18 1.46 -12.96
C ASP A 46 1.68 0.30 -13.83
N ALA A 47 2.56 -0.26 -14.67
CA ALA A 47 2.23 -1.36 -15.57
C ALA A 47 2.22 -2.71 -14.81
N ASP A 48 1.35 -2.82 -13.80
CA ASP A 48 1.08 -4.05 -13.07
C ASP A 48 -0.30 -4.61 -13.47
N HIS A 49 -0.54 -5.91 -13.18
CA HIS A 49 -1.80 -6.60 -13.50
C HIS A 49 -2.27 -6.45 -14.95
N MET A 50 -1.31 -6.36 -15.90
CA MET A 50 -1.57 -6.04 -17.29
C MET A 50 -2.44 -7.08 -18.04
N ASP A 51 -2.54 -8.30 -17.51
CA ASP A 51 -3.42 -9.34 -18.05
C ASP A 51 -4.90 -8.89 -18.07
N THR A 52 -5.35 -8.20 -17.03
CA THR A 52 -6.70 -7.63 -16.90
C THR A 52 -7.00 -6.60 -18.00
N TYR A 53 -5.96 -5.88 -18.42
CA TYR A 53 -6.08 -4.78 -19.39
C TYR A 53 -5.58 -5.17 -20.79
N GLY A 54 -5.42 -6.49 -21.05
CA GLY A 54 -4.99 -7.02 -22.34
C GLY A 54 -3.58 -6.58 -22.73
N HIS A 55 -2.69 -6.43 -21.76
CA HIS A 55 -1.31 -5.94 -21.90
C HIS A 55 -1.17 -4.54 -22.53
N ASP A 56 -2.23 -3.72 -22.46
CA ASP A 56 -2.27 -2.35 -22.99
C ASP A 56 -2.32 -1.33 -21.86
N PHE A 57 -1.21 -0.64 -21.61
CA PHE A 57 -1.10 0.40 -20.58
C PHE A 57 -2.06 1.58 -20.80
N ALA A 58 -2.43 1.87 -22.06
CA ALA A 58 -3.42 2.91 -22.33
C ALA A 58 -4.82 2.51 -21.83
N ARG A 59 -5.17 1.22 -21.89
CA ARG A 59 -6.43 0.70 -21.31
C ARG A 59 -6.45 0.81 -19.79
N LEU A 60 -5.33 0.49 -19.13
CA LEU A 60 -5.22 0.68 -17.68
C LEU A 60 -5.43 2.16 -17.31
N LYS A 61 -4.74 3.09 -17.97
CA LYS A 61 -4.92 4.53 -17.75
C LYS A 61 -6.36 4.98 -18.02
N GLN A 62 -7.00 4.47 -19.07
CA GLN A 62 -8.39 4.78 -19.37
C GLN A 62 -9.32 4.28 -18.25
N ALA A 63 -9.07 3.10 -17.68
CA ALA A 63 -9.86 2.59 -16.56
C ALA A 63 -9.78 3.52 -15.32
N PHE A 64 -8.60 4.11 -15.03
CA PHE A 64 -8.50 5.12 -13.98
C PHE A 64 -9.28 6.39 -14.31
N VAL A 65 -9.27 6.86 -15.55
CA VAL A 65 -10.09 8.01 -15.99
C VAL A 65 -11.58 7.67 -15.82
N ASP A 66 -12.01 6.49 -16.25
CA ASP A 66 -13.39 6.04 -16.13
C ASP A 66 -13.81 5.94 -14.64
N PHE A 67 -12.95 5.43 -13.78
CA PHE A 67 -13.17 5.42 -12.33
C PHE A 67 -13.36 6.82 -11.77
N LEU A 68 -12.49 7.76 -12.10
CA LEU A 68 -12.59 9.15 -11.66
C LEU A 68 -13.87 9.83 -12.18
N HIS A 69 -14.34 9.48 -13.37
CA HIS A 69 -15.57 10.00 -13.92
C HIS A 69 -16.84 9.42 -13.28
N ARG A 70 -16.74 8.35 -12.48
CA ARG A 70 -17.85 7.84 -11.67
C ARG A 70 -18.19 8.71 -10.47
N MET A 71 -17.31 9.61 -10.08
CA MET A 71 -17.60 10.62 -9.05
C MET A 71 -18.70 11.57 -9.51
N PRO A 72 -19.55 12.07 -8.59
CA PRO A 72 -20.47 13.15 -8.89
C PRO A 72 -19.71 14.42 -9.31
N PHE A 73 -20.40 15.39 -9.90
CA PHE A 73 -19.76 16.63 -10.38
C PHE A 73 -19.10 17.46 -9.28
N TYR A 74 -19.53 17.27 -8.04
CA TYR A 74 -19.00 17.93 -6.83
C TYR A 74 -17.94 17.10 -6.12
N GLY A 75 -17.61 15.92 -6.63
CA GLY A 75 -16.58 15.06 -6.04
C GLY A 75 -15.19 15.53 -6.36
N SER A 76 -14.20 15.16 -5.53
CA SER A 76 -12.82 15.59 -5.64
C SER A 76 -11.87 14.44 -5.94
N ALA A 77 -11.05 14.58 -6.99
CA ALA A 77 -9.96 13.67 -7.34
C ALA A 77 -8.66 14.13 -6.67
N ILE A 78 -8.10 13.32 -5.77
CA ILE A 78 -6.83 13.59 -5.09
C ILE A 78 -5.74 12.80 -5.81
N LEU A 79 -4.85 13.49 -6.55
CA LEU A 79 -3.95 12.89 -7.52
C LEU A 79 -2.48 13.16 -7.19
N CYS A 80 -1.63 12.12 -7.22
CA CYS A 80 -0.20 12.25 -7.03
C CYS A 80 0.44 12.95 -8.23
N ALA A 81 0.92 14.18 -8.06
CA ALA A 81 1.57 14.95 -9.12
C ALA A 81 2.98 14.44 -9.44
N ASP A 82 3.60 13.66 -8.57
CA ASP A 82 4.94 13.13 -8.77
C ASP A 82 4.96 11.84 -9.59
N ASP A 83 3.79 11.18 -9.77
CA ASP A 83 3.68 9.98 -10.56
C ASP A 83 3.43 10.30 -12.04
N PRO A 84 4.29 9.82 -12.98
CA PRO A 84 4.12 10.11 -14.40
C PRO A 84 2.84 9.53 -15.02
N GLY A 85 2.39 8.36 -14.55
CA GLY A 85 1.17 7.71 -15.00
C GLY A 85 -0.04 8.55 -14.62
N VAL A 86 -0.13 8.95 -13.34
CA VAL A 86 -1.19 9.83 -12.84
C VAL A 86 -1.16 11.18 -13.55
N ARG A 87 0.02 11.80 -13.67
CA ARG A 87 0.18 13.08 -14.39
C ARG A 87 -0.34 13.01 -15.82
N SER A 88 -0.14 11.88 -16.50
CA SER A 88 -0.58 11.70 -17.89
C SER A 88 -2.11 11.68 -18.05
N ILE A 89 -2.86 11.33 -17.02
CA ILE A 89 -4.34 11.29 -17.07
C ILE A 89 -4.99 12.55 -16.52
N MET A 90 -4.29 13.39 -15.75
CA MET A 90 -4.84 14.61 -15.16
C MET A 90 -5.61 15.49 -16.16
N PRO A 91 -5.10 15.76 -17.38
CA PRO A 91 -5.83 16.58 -18.35
C PRO A 91 -7.15 15.97 -18.84
N LEU A 92 -7.37 14.66 -18.61
CA LEU A 92 -8.58 13.95 -19.02
C LEU A 92 -9.65 13.93 -17.92
N VAL A 93 -9.29 14.35 -16.70
CA VAL A 93 -10.21 14.33 -15.55
C VAL A 93 -11.09 15.57 -15.56
N SER A 94 -12.40 15.38 -15.67
CA SER A 94 -13.41 16.46 -15.70
C SER A 94 -14.00 16.76 -14.32
N ARG A 95 -13.37 16.32 -13.24
CA ARG A 95 -13.77 16.57 -11.85
C ARG A 95 -12.77 17.54 -11.20
N PRO A 96 -13.16 18.24 -10.12
CA PRO A 96 -12.19 18.98 -9.31
C PRO A 96 -11.00 18.12 -8.94
N VAL A 97 -9.78 18.62 -9.18
CA VAL A 97 -8.53 17.92 -8.92
C VAL A 97 -7.77 18.64 -7.83
N ILE A 98 -7.33 17.89 -6.82
CA ILE A 98 -6.39 18.31 -5.80
C ILE A 98 -5.12 17.50 -6.00
N THR A 99 -4.01 18.19 -6.27
CA THR A 99 -2.71 17.54 -6.47
C THR A 99 -1.91 17.49 -5.18
N TYR A 100 -1.17 16.40 -4.99
CA TYR A 100 -0.20 16.28 -3.91
C TYR A 100 1.13 15.73 -4.39
N GLY A 101 2.21 16.06 -3.69
CA GLY A 101 3.56 15.62 -4.04
C GLY A 101 4.67 16.43 -3.41
N PHE A 102 5.89 16.27 -3.95
CA PHE A 102 7.07 17.07 -3.59
C PHE A 102 7.28 18.24 -4.56
N GLY A 103 6.73 18.14 -5.76
CA GLY A 103 6.85 19.15 -6.81
C GLY A 103 6.24 20.51 -6.42
N GLU A 104 6.75 21.59 -7.03
CA GLU A 104 6.26 22.96 -6.74
C GLU A 104 4.83 23.22 -7.25
N ASP A 105 4.39 22.42 -8.18
CA ASP A 105 3.05 22.43 -8.78
C ASP A 105 2.01 21.64 -7.98
N ALA A 106 2.43 20.94 -6.90
CA ALA A 106 1.50 20.26 -6.01
C ALA A 106 0.81 21.24 -5.05
N GLN A 107 -0.53 21.12 -4.94
CA GLN A 107 -1.34 21.93 -4.04
C GLN A 107 -1.15 21.54 -2.57
N VAL A 108 -0.93 20.25 -2.30
CA VAL A 108 -0.55 19.72 -0.97
C VAL A 108 0.86 19.19 -1.09
N ARG A 109 1.84 19.96 -0.64
CA ARG A 109 3.26 19.72 -0.90
C ARG A 109 4.01 19.42 0.38
N ALA A 110 4.88 18.39 0.36
CA ALA A 110 5.86 18.20 1.43
C ALA A 110 7.18 18.88 1.08
N VAL A 111 7.72 19.62 2.07
CA VAL A 111 9.05 20.21 2.04
C VAL A 111 9.81 19.80 3.30
N ASP A 112 11.14 20.03 3.33
CA ASP A 112 12.00 19.72 4.47
C ASP A 112 11.87 18.28 4.98
N VAL A 113 11.79 17.33 4.04
CA VAL A 113 11.58 15.91 4.32
C VAL A 113 12.84 15.28 4.90
N GLN A 114 12.74 14.76 6.11
CA GLN A 114 13.86 14.18 6.87
C GLN A 114 13.49 12.80 7.41
N ALA A 115 14.40 11.83 7.25
CA ALA A 115 14.32 10.56 7.95
C ALA A 115 14.85 10.73 9.38
N LEU A 116 14.07 10.29 10.36
CA LEU A 116 14.45 10.30 11.77
C LEU A 116 14.94 8.93 12.21
N ALA A 117 15.81 8.92 13.21
CA ALA A 117 16.20 7.69 13.88
C ALA A 117 14.95 6.96 14.41
N GLY A 118 14.95 5.63 14.32
CA GLY A 118 13.78 4.85 14.71
C GLY A 118 12.76 4.65 13.60
N GLY A 119 13.02 5.16 12.35
CA GLY A 119 12.20 4.92 11.17
C GLY A 119 10.90 5.72 11.15
N GLN A 120 10.99 6.97 11.51
CA GLN A 120 9.96 7.96 11.32
C GLN A 120 10.39 8.94 10.22
N MET A 121 9.44 9.66 9.65
CA MET A 121 9.69 10.76 8.71
C MET A 121 9.14 12.05 9.30
N ARG A 122 9.91 13.14 9.19
CA ARG A 122 9.48 14.49 9.55
C ARG A 122 9.48 15.36 8.32
N PHE A 123 8.44 16.15 8.13
CA PHE A 123 8.29 17.06 6.99
C PHE A 123 7.34 18.19 7.30
N VAL A 124 7.41 19.26 6.52
CA VAL A 124 6.47 20.38 6.56
C VAL A 124 5.52 20.24 5.37
N VAL A 125 4.23 20.45 5.61
CA VAL A 125 3.20 20.40 4.56
C VAL A 125 2.69 21.80 4.27
N GLN A 126 2.84 22.21 3.03
CA GLN A 126 2.27 23.44 2.46
C GLN A 126 0.97 23.10 1.75
N ARG A 127 -0.10 23.85 2.04
CA ARG A 127 -1.43 23.63 1.47
C ARG A 127 -1.90 24.89 0.75
N ARG A 128 -2.19 24.75 -0.57
CA ARG A 128 -2.52 25.87 -1.45
C ARG A 128 -3.72 25.50 -2.36
N ASN A 129 -4.81 25.06 -1.76
CA ASN A 129 -6.03 24.73 -2.51
C ASN A 129 -6.98 25.94 -2.56
N GLY A 130 -6.71 26.87 -3.49
CA GLY A 130 -7.49 28.12 -3.63
C GLY A 130 -7.25 29.13 -2.51
N VAL A 131 -7.01 28.70 -1.30
CA VAL A 131 -6.65 29.49 -0.12
C VAL A 131 -5.33 28.98 0.42
N VAL A 132 -4.43 29.90 0.78
CA VAL A 132 -3.19 29.54 1.50
C VAL A 132 -3.53 29.25 2.95
N MET A 133 -3.36 28.00 3.35
CA MET A 133 -3.51 27.59 4.75
C MET A 133 -2.16 27.64 5.48
N PRO A 134 -2.16 27.71 6.80
CA PRO A 134 -0.91 27.61 7.57
C PRO A 134 -0.18 26.29 7.29
N ASP A 135 1.15 26.36 7.22
CA ASP A 135 1.99 25.18 7.10
C ASP A 135 1.89 24.32 8.37
N ILE A 136 1.86 23.01 8.22
CA ILE A 136 1.87 22.09 9.36
C ILE A 136 3.13 21.22 9.34
N THR A 137 3.73 21.03 10.53
CA THR A 137 4.84 20.08 10.69
C THR A 137 4.28 18.72 11.10
N VAL A 138 4.62 17.69 10.33
CA VAL A 138 4.17 16.32 10.56
C VAL A 138 5.35 15.43 10.92
N THR A 139 5.17 14.61 11.96
CA THR A 139 6.03 13.45 12.23
C THR A 139 5.22 12.21 11.93
N LEU A 140 5.56 11.52 10.84
CA LEU A 140 4.92 10.29 10.42
C LEU A 140 5.62 9.09 11.05
N ASN A 141 4.88 8.21 11.69
CA ASN A 141 5.43 7.01 12.34
C ASN A 141 5.66 5.84 11.35
N LEU A 142 6.05 6.14 10.13
CA LEU A 142 6.45 5.19 9.09
C LEU A 142 7.70 5.70 8.38
N PRO A 143 8.63 4.81 7.99
CA PRO A 143 9.82 5.19 7.22
C PRO A 143 9.52 5.29 5.72
N GLY A 144 10.33 6.09 5.02
CA GLY A 144 10.39 6.13 3.58
C GLY A 144 9.55 7.23 2.94
N VAL A 145 10.07 7.79 1.85
CA VAL A 145 9.45 8.92 1.13
C VAL A 145 8.11 8.54 0.48
N HIS A 146 7.91 7.28 0.09
CA HIS A 146 6.63 6.80 -0.41
C HIS A 146 5.53 6.89 0.64
N ASN A 147 5.85 6.68 1.93
CA ASN A 147 4.89 6.87 3.01
C ASN A 147 4.60 8.35 3.29
N VAL A 148 5.55 9.25 2.98
CA VAL A 148 5.27 10.70 2.99
C VAL A 148 4.24 11.04 1.93
N LEU A 149 4.36 10.51 0.70
CA LEU A 149 3.35 10.68 -0.35
C LEU A 149 1.97 10.14 0.08
N ASN A 150 1.93 8.95 0.69
CA ASN A 150 0.69 8.38 1.22
C ASN A 150 0.07 9.27 2.32
N ALA A 151 0.91 9.84 3.18
CA ALA A 151 0.46 10.78 4.20
C ALA A 151 -0.07 12.09 3.59
N LEU A 152 0.57 12.62 2.54
CA LEU A 152 0.07 13.80 1.81
C LEU A 152 -1.31 13.56 1.20
N ALA A 153 -1.55 12.36 0.63
CA ALA A 153 -2.87 11.99 0.14
C ALA A 153 -3.94 12.01 1.26
N ALA A 154 -3.61 11.44 2.42
CA ALA A 154 -4.50 11.47 3.59
C ALA A 154 -4.74 12.90 4.11
N ILE A 155 -3.70 13.74 4.13
CA ILE A 155 -3.80 15.17 4.51
C ILE A 155 -4.67 15.92 3.50
N ALA A 156 -4.53 15.66 2.20
CA ALA A 156 -5.36 16.28 1.16
C ALA A 156 -6.84 15.95 1.35
N VAL A 157 -7.16 14.65 1.59
CA VAL A 157 -8.54 14.22 1.91
C VAL A 157 -9.04 14.91 3.17
N ALA A 158 -8.25 14.90 4.25
CA ALA A 158 -8.64 15.50 5.53
C ALA A 158 -8.86 17.01 5.42
N THR A 159 -8.05 17.71 4.62
CA THR A 159 -8.20 19.14 4.33
C THR A 159 -9.49 19.41 3.53
N GLU A 160 -9.80 18.57 2.55
CA GLU A 160 -11.00 18.71 1.71
C GLU A 160 -12.30 18.56 2.52
N ILE A 161 -12.30 17.69 3.54
CA ILE A 161 -13.44 17.54 4.47
C ILE A 161 -13.33 18.44 5.70
N GLU A 162 -12.49 19.46 5.65
CA GLU A 162 -12.34 20.51 6.65
C GLU A 162 -11.99 20.00 8.07
N LEU A 163 -11.22 18.91 8.18
CA LEU A 163 -10.75 18.44 9.47
C LEU A 163 -9.70 19.40 10.05
N PRO A 164 -9.75 19.66 11.36
CA PRO A 164 -8.70 20.45 12.04
C PRO A 164 -7.33 19.79 11.94
N ASP A 165 -6.26 20.59 11.98
CA ASP A 165 -4.89 20.12 11.82
C ASP A 165 -4.41 19.20 12.96
N GLU A 166 -4.82 19.47 14.19
CA GLU A 166 -4.38 18.70 15.37
C GLU A 166 -4.74 17.20 15.29
N PRO A 167 -5.98 16.77 14.97
CA PRO A 167 -6.31 15.38 14.74
C PRO A 167 -5.51 14.72 13.61
N ILE A 168 -5.23 15.48 12.53
CA ILE A 168 -4.46 14.99 11.38
C ILE A 168 -3.03 14.66 11.82
N ILE A 169 -2.36 15.62 12.47
CA ILE A 169 -0.99 15.47 12.96
C ILE A 169 -0.89 14.31 13.96
N LYS A 170 -1.84 14.24 14.90
CA LYS A 170 -1.90 13.18 15.91
C LYS A 170 -2.06 11.80 15.27
N ALA A 171 -3.02 11.66 14.35
CA ALA A 171 -3.28 10.38 13.69
C ALA A 171 -2.06 9.85 12.93
N LEU A 172 -1.32 10.73 12.22
CA LEU A 172 -0.11 10.34 11.50
C LEU A 172 1.05 9.98 12.43
N ALA A 173 1.18 10.67 13.58
CA ALA A 173 2.20 10.37 14.59
C ALA A 173 1.93 9.05 15.32
N GLU A 174 0.66 8.69 15.54
CA GLU A 174 0.24 7.47 16.24
C GLU A 174 0.01 6.27 15.30
N PHE A 175 0.04 6.49 13.99
CA PHE A 175 -0.23 5.45 13.02
C PHE A 175 0.79 4.31 13.10
N SER A 176 0.33 3.12 13.42
CA SER A 176 1.17 1.94 13.62
C SER A 176 1.32 1.04 12.38
N GLY A 177 0.83 1.53 11.24
CA GLY A 177 0.95 0.83 9.95
C GLY A 177 -0.08 -0.28 9.74
N VAL A 178 0.07 -0.94 8.61
CA VAL A 178 -0.73 -2.08 8.16
C VAL A 178 0.16 -3.33 8.23
N GLY A 179 -0.42 -4.48 8.55
CA GLY A 179 0.30 -5.75 8.60
C GLY A 179 1.03 -6.03 7.28
N ARG A 180 2.26 -6.50 7.37
CA ARG A 180 3.15 -6.77 6.24
C ARG A 180 3.45 -5.54 5.35
N ARG A 181 3.41 -4.31 5.92
CA ARG A 181 3.91 -3.08 5.31
C ARG A 181 4.95 -2.47 6.23
N PHE A 182 6.23 -2.77 5.98
CA PHE A 182 7.38 -2.45 6.84
C PHE A 182 7.14 -2.86 8.31
N GLN A 183 6.47 -4.00 8.49
CA GLN A 183 6.09 -4.49 9.81
C GLN A 183 7.31 -4.96 10.59
N ARG A 184 7.54 -4.39 11.77
CA ARG A 184 8.67 -4.71 12.63
C ARG A 184 8.28 -5.78 13.65
N TYR A 185 9.03 -6.86 13.70
CA TYR A 185 8.90 -7.91 14.71
C TYR A 185 9.91 -7.77 15.86
N GLY A 186 10.69 -6.67 15.86
CA GLY A 186 11.67 -6.40 16.90
C GLY A 186 12.98 -7.19 16.72
N GLN A 187 13.68 -7.39 17.85
CA GLN A 187 14.98 -8.06 17.90
C GLN A 187 14.81 -9.57 17.98
N CYS A 188 15.32 -10.28 16.98
CA CYS A 188 15.36 -11.75 16.94
C CYS A 188 16.77 -12.26 17.27
N LYS A 189 16.88 -13.46 17.83
CA LYS A 189 18.16 -14.15 18.03
C LYS A 189 18.52 -14.92 16.76
N ALA A 190 19.77 -14.80 16.31
CA ALA A 190 20.32 -15.60 15.24
C ALA A 190 20.89 -16.92 15.79
N ALA A 191 21.06 -17.92 14.93
CA ALA A 191 21.56 -19.23 15.31
C ALA A 191 23.00 -19.18 15.85
N ASP A 192 23.79 -18.21 15.43
CA ASP A 192 25.16 -17.93 15.88
C ASP A 192 25.25 -17.15 17.21
N GLY A 193 24.10 -16.87 17.85
CA GLY A 193 24.01 -16.08 19.07
C GLY A 193 23.93 -14.57 18.83
N GLY A 194 24.05 -14.12 17.58
CA GLY A 194 23.86 -12.72 17.19
C GLY A 194 22.40 -12.26 17.34
N ARG A 195 22.16 -10.97 17.08
CA ARG A 195 20.83 -10.37 17.06
C ARG A 195 20.58 -9.62 15.76
N PHE A 196 19.35 -9.66 15.26
CA PHE A 196 18.93 -8.91 14.10
C PHE A 196 17.50 -8.38 14.27
N THR A 197 17.18 -7.30 13.58
CA THR A 197 15.79 -6.79 13.51
C THR A 197 15.09 -7.45 12.34
N LEU A 198 13.96 -8.11 12.58
CA LEU A 198 13.12 -8.69 11.54
C LEU A 198 12.07 -7.67 11.09
N ILE A 199 11.99 -7.48 9.78
CA ILE A 199 10.99 -6.63 9.12
C ILE A 199 10.32 -7.46 8.03
N ASP A 200 8.99 -7.43 7.99
CA ASP A 200 8.18 -8.08 6.95
C ASP A 200 7.49 -7.03 6.09
N ASP A 201 7.61 -7.20 4.78
CA ASP A 201 6.92 -6.36 3.79
C ASP A 201 6.32 -7.23 2.69
N TYR A 202 5.16 -6.86 2.21
CA TYR A 202 4.47 -7.60 1.15
C TYR A 202 4.99 -7.22 -0.25
N GLY A 203 5.79 -6.17 -0.36
CA GLY A 203 6.35 -5.70 -1.63
C GLY A 203 6.98 -6.84 -2.42
N HIS A 204 6.46 -7.08 -3.61
CA HIS A 204 6.90 -8.14 -4.54
C HIS A 204 7.22 -7.59 -5.93
N HIS A 205 6.72 -6.40 -6.26
CA HIS A 205 7.09 -5.69 -7.47
C HIS A 205 8.47 -5.01 -7.31
N PRO A 206 9.33 -4.95 -8.34
CA PRO A 206 10.67 -4.34 -8.24
C PRO A 206 10.69 -2.93 -7.68
N VAL A 207 9.71 -2.09 -8.06
CA VAL A 207 9.58 -0.70 -7.58
C VAL A 207 9.26 -0.67 -6.09
N GLU A 208 8.32 -1.51 -5.62
CA GLU A 208 7.98 -1.63 -4.20
C GLU A 208 9.19 -2.10 -3.39
N MET A 209 9.88 -3.14 -3.85
CA MET A 209 11.09 -3.67 -3.19
C MET A 209 12.17 -2.59 -3.07
N ALA A 210 12.40 -1.81 -4.13
CA ALA A 210 13.37 -0.71 -4.11
C ALA A 210 12.99 0.35 -3.06
N ALA A 211 11.71 0.73 -2.99
CA ALA A 211 11.20 1.70 -2.03
C ALA A 211 11.36 1.20 -0.57
N VAL A 212 11.05 -0.08 -0.31
CA VAL A 212 11.20 -0.71 1.00
C VAL A 212 12.66 -0.81 1.43
N ILE A 213 13.57 -1.18 0.52
CA ILE A 213 15.02 -1.22 0.79
C ILE A 213 15.55 0.19 1.09
N ALA A 214 15.14 1.20 0.33
CA ALA A 214 15.52 2.58 0.57
C ALA A 214 15.01 3.07 1.95
N ALA A 215 13.77 2.76 2.30
CA ALA A 215 13.19 3.05 3.62
C ALA A 215 13.98 2.36 4.75
N ALA A 216 14.37 1.09 4.57
CA ALA A 216 15.18 0.37 5.53
C ALA A 216 16.58 0.98 5.69
N ARG A 217 17.21 1.44 4.61
CA ARG A 217 18.50 2.16 4.68
C ARG A 217 18.39 3.45 5.49
N GLY A 218 17.32 4.22 5.30
CA GLY A 218 17.07 5.44 6.07
C GLY A 218 16.76 5.16 7.54
N ALA A 219 15.99 4.11 7.83
CA ALA A 219 15.60 3.75 9.20
C ALA A 219 16.76 3.12 10.02
N PHE A 220 17.72 2.46 9.36
CA PHE A 220 18.83 1.74 9.98
C PHE A 220 20.18 2.10 9.35
N PRO A 221 20.63 3.35 9.48
CA PRO A 221 21.88 3.79 8.88
C PRO A 221 23.07 2.98 9.43
N GLY A 222 23.96 2.58 8.53
CA GLY A 222 25.16 1.80 8.88
C GLY A 222 24.93 0.31 9.20
N GLN A 223 23.68 -0.16 9.30
CA GLN A 223 23.40 -1.56 9.53
C GLN A 223 23.44 -2.38 8.21
N ARG A 224 23.88 -3.63 8.33
CA ARG A 224 23.80 -4.58 7.21
C ARG A 224 22.35 -4.96 6.96
N LEU A 225 21.87 -4.77 5.75
CA LEU A 225 20.55 -5.25 5.30
C LEU A 225 20.73 -6.60 4.59
N VAL A 226 19.89 -7.56 4.95
CA VAL A 226 19.83 -8.89 4.32
C VAL A 226 18.41 -9.10 3.82
N PRO A 227 18.11 -8.76 2.55
CA PRO A 227 16.82 -9.09 1.96
C PRO A 227 16.67 -10.61 1.86
N ALA A 228 15.54 -11.12 2.36
CA ALA A 228 15.17 -12.52 2.23
C ALA A 228 13.81 -12.57 1.54
N GLN A 229 13.76 -13.22 0.38
CA GLN A 229 12.51 -13.46 -0.34
C GLN A 229 12.17 -14.95 -0.20
N PRO A 230 10.92 -15.30 0.19
CA PRO A 230 10.53 -16.69 0.15
C PRO A 230 10.71 -17.22 -1.29
N PRO A 231 11.12 -18.48 -1.46
CA PRO A 231 11.24 -19.06 -2.79
C PRO A 231 9.87 -18.89 -3.48
N ALA A 232 9.89 -18.36 -4.71
CA ALA A 232 8.71 -18.24 -5.53
C ALA A 232 7.99 -19.59 -5.50
N HIS A 233 6.74 -19.62 -5.08
CA HIS A 233 5.92 -20.83 -5.24
C HIS A 233 5.95 -21.15 -6.74
N ARG A 234 6.68 -22.19 -7.10
CA ARG A 234 6.56 -22.78 -8.43
C ARG A 234 5.10 -23.22 -8.53
N THR A 235 4.28 -22.43 -9.19
CA THR A 235 3.04 -22.90 -9.81
C THR A 235 3.46 -23.78 -10.99
N GLY A 236 4.13 -24.89 -10.64
CA GLY A 236 4.42 -25.96 -11.58
C GLY A 236 3.14 -26.75 -11.73
N THR A 237 2.42 -26.54 -12.79
CA THR A 237 1.66 -27.60 -13.42
C THR A 237 2.61 -28.81 -13.51
N ARG A 238 2.45 -29.79 -12.60
CA ARG A 238 3.03 -31.10 -12.80
C ARG A 238 2.60 -31.55 -14.20
N PRO A 239 3.52 -31.91 -15.10
CA PRO A 239 3.12 -32.62 -16.29
C PRO A 239 2.39 -33.88 -15.81
N GLY A 240 1.14 -34.03 -16.19
CA GLY A 240 0.39 -35.23 -15.90
C GLY A 240 1.17 -36.44 -16.41
N PRO A 241 1.11 -37.58 -15.71
CA PRO A 241 1.75 -38.79 -16.19
C PRO A 241 1.22 -39.10 -17.57
N ALA A 242 2.14 -39.29 -18.53
CA ALA A 242 1.84 -39.72 -19.86
C ALA A 242 0.86 -40.94 -19.83
N ALA A 243 -0.23 -40.83 -20.52
CA ALA A 243 -1.20 -41.90 -20.66
C ALA A 243 -0.50 -43.15 -21.24
N GLN A 244 -0.38 -44.20 -20.44
CA GLN A 244 -0.11 -45.55 -20.95
C GLN A 244 -1.42 -46.20 -21.35
N PRO A 245 -1.48 -46.87 -22.49
CA PRO A 245 -2.70 -47.55 -22.94
C PRO A 245 -2.88 -48.91 -22.24
N GLY A 246 -4.08 -49.08 -21.70
CA GLY A 246 -4.74 -50.37 -21.52
C GLY A 246 -4.30 -51.29 -20.40
N GLY A 247 -5.17 -51.47 -19.39
CA GLY A 247 -5.10 -52.57 -18.42
C GLY A 247 -6.19 -52.49 -17.36
N HIS A 248 -7.32 -53.13 -17.61
CA HIS A 248 -8.34 -53.41 -16.58
C HIS A 248 -7.74 -54.14 -15.38
N ARG A 249 -7.99 -53.71 -14.16
CA ARG A 249 -8.40 -54.57 -13.03
C ARG A 249 -8.87 -53.75 -11.81
N LEU A 250 -9.86 -54.36 -11.17
CA LEU A 250 -10.72 -53.97 -10.06
C LEU A 250 -10.00 -53.75 -8.70
N ARG A 251 -10.56 -52.85 -7.91
CA ARG A 251 -10.68 -52.58 -6.46
C ARG A 251 -10.09 -53.61 -5.46
N PRO A 252 -9.92 -53.32 -4.13
CA PRO A 252 -10.57 -52.29 -3.30
C PRO A 252 -9.68 -51.61 -2.19
N GLY A 253 -10.19 -50.52 -1.60
CA GLY A 253 -10.28 -50.26 -0.18
C GLY A 253 -9.05 -49.85 0.61
N GLY A 254 -9.09 -48.67 1.27
CA GLY A 254 -8.19 -48.42 2.41
C GLY A 254 -7.96 -46.96 2.76
N ARG A 255 -8.86 -46.40 3.57
CA ARG A 255 -8.62 -45.52 4.75
C ARG A 255 -7.63 -44.35 4.73
N HIS A 256 -8.18 -43.22 5.07
CA HIS A 256 -7.67 -42.00 5.66
C HIS A 256 -6.29 -42.08 6.37
N ALA A 257 -5.43 -41.07 6.06
CA ALA A 257 -4.51 -40.51 7.03
C ALA A 257 -4.37 -39.01 6.79
N ARG A 258 -5.00 -38.23 7.66
CA ARG A 258 -4.75 -36.80 7.86
C ARG A 258 -3.35 -36.65 8.46
N ARG A 259 -2.49 -35.82 7.88
CA ARG A 259 -1.36 -35.26 8.59
C ARG A 259 -1.50 -33.74 8.62
N ALA A 260 -1.88 -33.28 9.81
CA ALA A 260 -1.79 -31.89 10.21
C ALA A 260 -0.33 -31.51 10.38
N GLY A 261 0.09 -30.46 9.72
CA GLY A 261 1.35 -29.78 10.03
C GLY A 261 1.22 -29.04 11.36
N ARG A 262 2.09 -29.33 12.28
CA ARG A 262 2.17 -28.67 13.59
C ARG A 262 2.78 -27.28 13.42
N CYS A 263 2.01 -26.27 13.76
CA CYS A 263 2.51 -24.96 14.14
C CYS A 263 3.14 -25.09 15.52
N LEU A 264 4.39 -24.72 15.69
CA LEU A 264 5.08 -24.70 16.98
C LEU A 264 4.55 -23.51 17.80
N ASP A 265 3.81 -23.85 18.82
CA ASP A 265 3.37 -22.96 19.89
C ASP A 265 4.54 -22.75 20.84
N ALA A 266 5.07 -21.54 20.90
CA ALA A 266 6.07 -21.14 21.88
C ALA A 266 5.37 -20.30 22.96
N ARG A 267 4.75 -21.01 23.92
CA ARG A 267 4.44 -20.44 25.23
C ARG A 267 5.35 -21.08 26.27
N GLN A 268 5.83 -20.19 27.13
CA GLN A 268 6.40 -20.35 28.47
C GLN A 268 7.92 -20.16 28.56
N GLY A 269 8.23 -19.16 29.41
CA GLY A 269 9.48 -18.80 30.02
C GLY A 269 9.61 -17.31 30.14
#